data_68eb5dfb1cd37a97794d2b7e827cf707
#
_entry.id   68eb5dfb1cd37a97794d2b7e827cf707
#
_cell.length_a   1.000
_cell.length_b   1.000
_cell.length_c   1.000
_cell.angle_alpha   90.00
_cell.angle_beta   90.00
_cell.angle_gamma   90.00
#
_symmetry.space_group_name_H-M   'P 1'
#
loop_
_entity.id
_entity.type
_entity.pdbx_description
1 polymer ?
#
loop_
_entity_poly.entity_id
_entity_poly.type
_entity_poly.pdbx_seq_one_letter_code
_entity_poly.pdbx_strand_id
1 'polypeptide(L)'
;MKKNHHLHRLVRLCLIISLLLLCSTSQVFAAAKVNVKNTKIKLSATKLTYNQKAQRPKVSVTYKGKVLKEKKNYVLKYSKGCKKVGTYTVQIIGKGAYTGKVKKQFTILPPKTQVMGGYVGKKTASVVIKRQTAQTSGYQLRYATNSKLKNAKTITVKGNKNNTVFLNGLKAGTTYYMQARTYMAIKGKKYYSKWSSTEHCKTSGKSKENTSNTTPCLLYTS
;
A
#
# COMPACT_ATOMS: atom_id res chain seq x y z
N MET A 1 30.32 70.02 55.41
CA MET A 1 30.68 68.85 54.59
C MET A 1 29.69 67.69 54.65
N LYS A 2 28.40 67.79 55.03
CA LYS A 2 27.41 66.69 55.11
C LYS A 2 26.47 66.56 53.88
N LYS A 3 26.43 67.57 52.97
CA LYS A 3 25.46 67.59 51.85
C LYS A 3 25.79 66.74 50.64
N ASN A 4 27.03 66.34 50.41
CA ASN A 4 27.45 65.59 49.23
C ASN A 4 27.21 64.04 49.38
N HIS A 5 27.16 63.53 50.61
CA HIS A 5 26.96 62.10 50.85
C HIS A 5 25.54 61.65 50.49
N HIS A 6 24.54 62.51 50.69
CA HIS A 6 23.15 62.18 50.30
C HIS A 6 22.96 62.17 48.79
N LEU A 7 23.58 63.10 48.08
CA LEU A 7 23.52 63.16 46.62
C LEU A 7 24.14 61.93 45.97
N HIS A 8 25.32 61.51 46.45
CA HIS A 8 25.97 60.28 45.95
C HIS A 8 25.19 58.98 46.25
N ARG A 9 24.47 58.93 47.38
CA ARG A 9 23.59 57.82 47.69
C ARG A 9 22.37 57.78 46.81
N LEU A 10 21.73 58.93 46.52
CA LEU A 10 20.61 59.07 45.60
C LEU A 10 21.01 58.70 44.17
N VAL A 11 22.15 59.19 43.69
CA VAL A 11 22.65 58.84 42.34
C VAL A 11 22.97 57.36 42.23
N ARG A 12 23.58 56.75 43.23
CA ARG A 12 23.82 55.27 43.26
C ARG A 12 22.51 54.49 43.31
N LEU A 13 21.51 54.94 44.06
CA LEU A 13 20.20 54.29 44.14
C LEU A 13 19.44 54.40 42.78
N CYS A 14 19.47 55.57 42.14
CA CYS A 14 18.90 55.75 40.82
C CYS A 14 19.60 54.91 39.75
N LEU A 15 20.96 54.78 39.81
CA LEU A 15 21.70 53.90 38.90
C LEU A 15 21.37 52.41 39.11
N ILE A 16 21.18 51.97 40.36
CA ILE A 16 20.78 50.59 40.67
C ILE A 16 19.32 50.35 40.19
N ILE A 17 18.41 51.31 40.38
CA ILE A 17 17.02 51.20 39.91
C ILE A 17 16.97 51.21 38.40
N SER A 18 17.76 52.01 37.71
CA SER A 18 17.82 52.00 36.24
C SER A 18 18.45 50.74 35.69
N LEU A 19 19.41 50.13 36.40
CA LEU A 19 20.00 48.82 36.02
C LEU A 19 19.03 47.67 36.25
N LEU A 20 18.15 47.75 37.24
CA LEU A 20 17.10 46.74 37.50
C LEU A 20 15.93 46.88 36.51
N LEU A 21 15.67 48.06 35.95
CA LEU A 21 14.65 48.28 34.91
C LEU A 21 15.11 47.85 33.51
N LEU A 22 16.41 47.62 33.32
CA LEU A 22 16.99 47.06 32.09
C LEU A 22 16.97 45.51 32.07
N CYS A 23 16.42 44.86 33.11
CA CYS A 23 16.05 43.47 33.03
C CYS A 23 14.83 43.33 32.12
N SER A 24 15.06 43.60 30.81
CA SER A 24 14.11 43.32 29.74
C SER A 24 13.73 41.85 29.88
N THR A 25 12.53 41.60 30.35
CA THR A 25 11.88 40.28 30.23
C THR A 25 11.91 39.98 28.74
N SER A 26 12.88 39.19 28.32
CA SER A 26 12.88 38.59 26.99
C SER A 26 11.63 37.71 26.96
N GLN A 27 10.54 38.27 26.49
CA GLN A 27 9.34 37.51 26.19
C GLN A 27 9.75 36.52 25.11
N VAL A 28 10.12 35.31 25.52
CA VAL A 28 10.32 34.21 24.61
C VAL A 28 8.94 33.93 24.01
N PHE A 29 8.62 34.59 22.90
CA PHE A 29 7.47 34.24 22.09
C PHE A 29 7.68 32.81 21.63
N ALA A 30 6.99 31.87 22.26
CA ALA A 30 6.99 30.49 21.81
C ALA A 30 6.53 30.47 20.35
N ALA A 31 7.43 30.18 19.43
CA ALA A 31 7.12 30.13 18.02
C ALA A 31 5.90 29.26 17.78
N ALA A 32 4.92 29.77 17.05
CA ALA A 32 3.68 29.05 16.76
C ALA A 32 3.97 27.71 16.13
N LYS A 33 3.44 26.64 16.74
CA LYS A 33 3.67 25.27 16.26
C LYS A 33 3.00 25.03 14.92
N VAL A 34 3.71 24.42 14.00
CA VAL A 34 3.20 24.04 12.67
C VAL A 34 2.31 22.81 12.78
N ASN A 35 1.09 22.88 12.28
CA ASN A 35 0.22 21.70 12.22
C ASN A 35 0.71 20.74 11.14
N VAL A 36 0.84 19.44 11.47
CA VAL A 36 1.26 18.40 10.51
C VAL A 36 0.30 18.23 9.33
N LYS A 37 -0.93 18.73 9.40
CA LYS A 37 -1.85 18.81 8.25
C LYS A 37 -1.28 19.67 7.11
N ASN A 38 -0.45 20.66 7.43
CA ASN A 38 0.17 21.59 6.48
C ASN A 38 1.51 21.04 5.92
N THR A 39 1.83 19.78 6.19
CA THR A 39 3.04 19.12 5.71
C THR A 39 2.73 18.16 4.57
N LYS A 40 3.72 17.91 3.70
CA LYS A 40 3.62 16.89 2.66
C LYS A 40 3.98 15.53 3.24
N ILE A 41 3.00 14.61 3.28
CA ILE A 41 3.16 13.26 3.85
C ILE A 41 3.07 12.23 2.73
N LYS A 42 4.12 11.41 2.55
CA LYS A 42 4.18 10.30 1.60
C LYS A 42 4.40 8.99 2.32
N LEU A 43 3.70 7.93 1.89
CA LEU A 43 3.99 6.55 2.26
C LEU A 43 4.86 5.91 1.19
N SER A 44 5.82 5.05 1.57
CA SER A 44 6.65 4.29 0.63
C SER A 44 5.79 3.39 -0.27
N ALA A 45 4.66 2.90 0.24
CA ALA A 45 3.65 2.17 -0.51
C ALA A 45 2.28 2.31 0.16
N THR A 46 1.23 2.46 -0.63
CA THR A 46 -0.16 2.42 -0.17
C THR A 46 -0.79 1.03 -0.32
N LYS A 47 -0.17 0.15 -1.12
CA LYS A 47 -0.57 -1.25 -1.32
C LYS A 47 0.65 -2.15 -1.14
N LEU A 48 0.56 -3.08 -0.20
CA LEU A 48 1.58 -4.07 0.13
C LEU A 48 1.03 -5.46 -0.17
N THR A 49 1.88 -6.42 -0.54
CA THR A 49 1.46 -7.82 -0.75
C THR A 49 1.73 -8.61 0.52
N TYR A 50 0.77 -9.42 0.94
CA TYR A 50 0.90 -10.31 2.09
C TYR A 50 2.16 -11.18 1.99
N ASN A 51 2.96 -11.21 3.05
CA ASN A 51 4.25 -11.92 3.13
C ASN A 51 4.48 -12.62 4.48
N GLN A 52 3.40 -12.91 5.22
CA GLN A 52 3.40 -13.54 6.56
C GLN A 52 4.03 -12.69 7.68
N LYS A 53 4.65 -11.56 7.38
CA LYS A 53 5.26 -10.64 8.35
C LYS A 53 4.37 -9.40 8.57
N ALA A 54 4.52 -8.75 9.72
CA ALA A 54 3.90 -7.44 9.93
C ALA A 54 4.52 -6.41 8.98
N GLN A 55 3.69 -5.65 8.29
CA GLN A 55 4.11 -4.71 7.26
C GLN A 55 3.68 -3.29 7.63
N ARG A 56 4.65 -2.39 7.66
CA ARG A 56 4.46 -0.97 7.97
C ARG A 56 5.20 -0.15 6.92
N PRO A 57 4.48 0.55 6.02
CA PRO A 57 5.15 1.39 5.02
C PRO A 57 5.93 2.51 5.71
N LYS A 58 7.12 2.84 5.21
CA LYS A 58 7.89 4.00 5.67
C LYS A 58 7.10 5.27 5.37
N VAL A 59 7.18 6.25 6.27
CA VAL A 59 6.53 7.55 6.14
C VAL A 59 7.60 8.62 5.96
N SER A 60 7.45 9.46 4.96
CA SER A 60 8.25 10.65 4.76
C SER A 60 7.36 11.88 4.96
N VAL A 61 7.81 12.80 5.80
CA VAL A 61 7.12 14.06 6.10
C VAL A 61 8.04 15.21 5.72
N THR A 62 7.56 16.15 4.88
CA THR A 62 8.33 17.33 4.48
C THR A 62 7.53 18.61 4.71
N TYR A 63 8.21 19.67 5.14
CA TYR A 63 7.63 21.00 5.33
C TYR A 63 8.56 22.05 4.74
N LYS A 64 8.05 22.93 3.85
CA LYS A 64 8.84 23.96 3.16
C LYS A 64 10.16 23.41 2.59
N GLY A 65 10.10 22.25 1.90
CA GLY A 65 11.26 21.60 1.30
C GLY A 65 12.16 20.80 2.26
N LYS A 66 12.04 20.98 3.57
CA LYS A 66 12.87 20.27 4.56
C LYS A 66 12.23 18.95 5.00
N VAL A 67 13.03 17.87 5.06
CA VAL A 67 12.59 16.57 5.57
C VAL A 67 12.56 16.61 7.10
N LEU A 68 11.42 16.24 7.66
CA LEU A 68 11.24 16.18 9.11
C LEU A 68 11.73 14.85 9.65
N LYS A 69 12.31 14.86 10.86
CA LYS A 69 12.86 13.67 11.52
C LYS A 69 11.80 13.04 12.44
N GLU A 70 11.55 11.73 12.25
CA GLU A 70 10.74 10.94 13.18
C GLU A 70 11.34 11.00 14.59
N LYS A 71 10.50 10.87 15.62
CA LYS A 71 10.80 11.02 17.05
C LYS A 71 11.14 12.45 17.49
N LYS A 72 11.74 13.29 16.62
CA LYS A 72 12.03 14.71 16.92
C LYS A 72 10.84 15.62 16.53
N ASN A 73 10.37 15.54 15.29
CA ASN A 73 9.34 16.43 14.73
C ASN A 73 7.95 15.77 14.68
N TYR A 74 7.87 14.46 14.64
CA TYR A 74 6.63 13.68 14.66
C TYR A 74 6.88 12.27 15.20
N VAL A 75 5.79 11.58 15.56
CA VAL A 75 5.79 10.16 15.88
C VAL A 75 4.75 9.43 15.04
N LEU A 76 4.99 8.14 14.80
CA LEU A 76 4.10 7.26 14.04
C LEU A 76 3.36 6.30 14.94
N LYS A 77 2.04 6.16 14.75
CA LYS A 77 1.22 5.15 15.42
C LYS A 77 0.47 4.33 14.37
N TYR A 78 0.88 3.08 14.19
CA TYR A 78 0.21 2.14 13.27
C TYR A 78 -0.94 1.43 13.96
N SER A 79 -1.96 1.04 13.19
CA SER A 79 -3.01 0.11 13.64
C SER A 79 -2.39 -1.18 14.18
N LYS A 80 -3.09 -1.85 15.10
CA LYS A 80 -2.68 -3.18 15.59
C LYS A 80 -2.64 -4.19 14.43
N GLY A 81 -1.74 -5.17 14.52
CA GLY A 81 -1.62 -6.29 13.59
C GLY A 81 -0.78 -5.97 12.35
N CYS A 82 -1.31 -5.28 11.37
CA CYS A 82 -0.64 -4.98 10.08
C CYS A 82 0.02 -6.22 9.44
N LYS A 83 -0.52 -7.43 9.67
CA LYS A 83 0.03 -8.71 9.19
C LYS A 83 -0.89 -9.41 8.20
N LYS A 84 -2.20 -9.40 8.43
CA LYS A 84 -3.20 -10.07 7.59
C LYS A 84 -3.64 -9.15 6.44
N VAL A 85 -4.31 -9.71 5.44
CA VAL A 85 -4.97 -8.93 4.39
C VAL A 85 -6.00 -7.98 5.02
N GLY A 86 -6.03 -6.73 4.55
CA GLY A 86 -6.93 -5.70 5.09
C GLY A 86 -6.43 -4.29 4.89
N THR A 87 -7.26 -3.33 5.29
CA THR A 87 -6.91 -1.90 5.30
C THR A 87 -6.50 -1.48 6.70
N TYR A 88 -5.39 -0.78 6.79
CA TYR A 88 -4.77 -0.30 8.01
C TYR A 88 -4.51 1.19 7.95
N THR A 89 -4.27 1.79 9.10
CA THR A 89 -3.92 3.22 9.21
C THR A 89 -2.56 3.39 9.86
N VAL A 90 -1.86 4.44 9.45
CA VAL A 90 -0.77 5.06 10.19
C VAL A 90 -1.20 6.47 10.56
N GLN A 91 -1.05 6.81 11.82
CA GLN A 91 -1.27 8.16 12.34
C GLN A 91 0.07 8.84 12.52
N ILE A 92 0.21 10.00 11.93
CA ILE A 92 1.35 10.91 12.06
C ILE A 92 0.93 11.96 13.09
N ILE A 93 1.67 12.07 14.19
CA ILE A 93 1.37 12.95 15.32
C ILE A 93 2.53 13.93 15.44
N GLY A 94 2.27 15.22 15.35
CA GLY A 94 3.26 16.28 15.52
C GLY A 94 3.90 16.26 16.91
N LYS A 95 5.20 16.57 16.97
CA LYS A 95 6.02 16.66 18.18
C LYS A 95 6.99 17.85 18.09
N GLY A 96 7.39 18.41 19.23
CA GLY A 96 8.30 19.55 19.29
C GLY A 96 7.67 20.81 18.67
N ALA A 97 8.29 21.35 17.62
CA ALA A 97 7.78 22.49 16.85
C ALA A 97 6.55 22.18 15.99
N TYR A 98 6.07 20.94 15.98
CA TYR A 98 4.91 20.49 15.20
C TYR A 98 3.80 20.02 16.11
N THR A 99 2.55 20.17 15.65
CA THR A 99 1.33 19.79 16.38
C THR A 99 0.33 19.11 15.47
N GLY A 100 -0.78 18.64 16.02
CA GLY A 100 -1.89 18.03 15.29
C GLY A 100 -1.63 16.56 14.92
N LYS A 101 -2.59 15.99 14.19
CA LYS A 101 -2.61 14.56 13.83
C LYS A 101 -3.15 14.40 12.41
N VAL A 102 -2.51 13.52 11.62
CA VAL A 102 -2.97 13.12 10.28
C VAL A 102 -3.02 11.60 10.21
N LYS A 103 -4.10 11.05 9.65
CA LYS A 103 -4.23 9.61 9.34
C LYS A 103 -3.99 9.37 7.87
N LYS A 104 -3.18 8.37 7.52
CA LYS A 104 -3.02 7.83 6.16
C LYS A 104 -3.37 6.35 6.17
N GLN A 105 -3.97 5.87 5.08
CA GLN A 105 -4.35 4.48 4.93
C GLN A 105 -3.38 3.75 4.01
N PHE A 106 -3.19 2.45 4.28
CA PHE A 106 -2.53 1.51 3.39
C PHE A 106 -3.25 0.16 3.47
N THR A 107 -3.07 -0.67 2.44
CA THR A 107 -3.77 -1.95 2.31
C THR A 107 -2.76 -3.06 2.11
N ILE A 108 -2.91 -4.15 2.86
CA ILE A 108 -2.22 -5.41 2.61
C ILE A 108 -3.14 -6.25 1.73
N LEU A 109 -2.68 -6.54 0.52
CA LEU A 109 -3.38 -7.32 -0.50
C LEU A 109 -3.07 -8.82 -0.33
N PRO A 110 -3.93 -9.74 -0.83
CA PRO A 110 -3.64 -11.16 -0.87
C PRO A 110 -2.33 -11.48 -1.60
N PRO A 111 -1.74 -12.68 -1.35
CA PRO A 111 -0.54 -13.10 -2.06
C PRO A 111 -0.80 -13.16 -3.57
N LYS A 112 0.24 -12.88 -4.37
CA LYS A 112 0.16 -13.05 -5.83
C LYS A 112 0.03 -14.52 -6.20
N THR A 113 -0.53 -14.76 -7.37
CA THR A 113 -0.56 -16.08 -8.01
C THR A 113 -0.16 -15.97 -9.47
N GLN A 114 -0.14 -17.08 -10.19
CA GLN A 114 0.16 -17.15 -11.63
C GLN A 114 -0.63 -18.30 -12.27
N VAL A 115 -0.79 -18.25 -13.57
CA VAL A 115 -1.25 -19.37 -14.37
C VAL A 115 -0.07 -20.35 -14.52
N MET A 116 -0.31 -21.63 -14.28
CA MET A 116 0.74 -22.68 -14.26
C MET A 116 0.73 -23.54 -15.48
N GLY A 117 -0.38 -23.62 -16.21
CA GLY A 117 -0.58 -24.53 -17.32
C GLY A 117 -2.01 -25.00 -17.40
N GLY A 118 -2.22 -26.08 -18.14
CA GLY A 118 -3.52 -26.70 -18.29
C GLY A 118 -3.60 -27.57 -19.55
N TYR A 119 -4.81 -27.87 -19.96
CA TYR A 119 -5.08 -28.65 -21.16
C TYR A 119 -6.02 -27.87 -22.07
N VAL A 120 -5.85 -28.06 -23.37
CA VAL A 120 -6.71 -27.45 -24.38
C VAL A 120 -7.37 -28.51 -25.25
N GLY A 121 -8.67 -28.35 -25.46
CA GLY A 121 -9.43 -29.07 -26.45
C GLY A 121 -9.81 -28.14 -27.61
N LYS A 122 -10.69 -28.61 -28.50
CA LYS A 122 -11.18 -27.83 -29.65
C LYS A 122 -11.95 -26.58 -29.25
N LYS A 123 -12.84 -26.70 -28.26
CA LYS A 123 -13.69 -25.60 -27.74
C LYS A 123 -13.63 -25.46 -26.21
N THR A 124 -12.65 -26.07 -25.59
CA THR A 124 -12.51 -26.12 -24.12
C THR A 124 -11.07 -25.86 -23.73
N ALA A 125 -10.86 -25.43 -22.47
CA ALA A 125 -9.56 -25.46 -21.82
C ALA A 125 -9.74 -25.67 -20.32
N SER A 126 -8.80 -26.37 -19.68
CA SER A 126 -8.61 -26.30 -18.24
C SER A 126 -7.38 -25.49 -17.94
N VAL A 127 -7.46 -24.60 -16.97
CA VAL A 127 -6.39 -23.67 -16.60
C VAL A 127 -6.06 -23.87 -15.14
N VAL A 128 -4.84 -24.26 -14.85
CA VAL A 128 -4.35 -24.46 -13.47
C VAL A 128 -3.69 -23.16 -12.99
N ILE A 129 -4.14 -22.68 -11.83
CA ILE A 129 -3.62 -21.49 -11.16
C ILE A 129 -2.71 -21.94 -10.01
N LYS A 130 -1.58 -21.31 -9.79
CA LYS A 130 -0.69 -21.59 -8.66
C LYS A 130 -1.46 -21.43 -7.35
N ARG A 131 -1.54 -22.51 -6.57
CA ARG A 131 -2.29 -22.55 -5.33
C ARG A 131 -1.71 -21.62 -4.28
N GLN A 132 -2.59 -20.87 -3.60
CA GLN A 132 -2.28 -20.00 -2.47
C GLN A 132 -3.26 -20.33 -1.35
N THR A 133 -2.76 -20.80 -0.21
CA THR A 133 -3.61 -21.24 0.91
C THR A 133 -3.80 -20.16 1.96
N ALA A 134 -2.76 -19.35 2.21
CA ALA A 134 -2.79 -18.32 3.24
C ALA A 134 -3.44 -17.04 2.73
N GLN A 135 -4.36 -16.47 3.51
CA GLN A 135 -5.02 -15.17 3.22
C GLN A 135 -5.64 -15.12 1.80
N THR A 136 -6.23 -16.24 1.39
CA THR A 136 -6.86 -16.42 0.07
C THR A 136 -8.22 -17.11 0.24
N SER A 137 -9.27 -16.49 -0.27
CA SER A 137 -10.64 -17.05 -0.32
C SER A 137 -10.97 -17.69 -1.67
N GLY A 138 -10.12 -17.47 -2.68
CA GLY A 138 -10.28 -18.02 -4.02
C GLY A 138 -9.51 -17.21 -5.06
N TYR A 139 -9.87 -17.47 -6.33
CA TYR A 139 -9.13 -16.97 -7.48
C TYR A 139 -10.05 -16.26 -8.46
N GLN A 140 -9.46 -15.41 -9.28
CA GLN A 140 -10.07 -14.92 -10.52
C GLN A 140 -9.12 -15.23 -11.68
N LEU A 141 -9.69 -15.75 -12.75
CA LEU A 141 -9.06 -15.86 -14.06
C LEU A 141 -9.75 -14.88 -15.00
N ARG A 142 -8.98 -14.08 -15.73
CA ARG A 142 -9.51 -13.33 -16.87
C ARG A 142 -8.85 -13.82 -18.16
N TYR A 143 -9.60 -13.83 -19.26
CA TYR A 143 -9.11 -14.30 -20.55
C TYR A 143 -9.77 -13.56 -21.71
N ALA A 144 -9.03 -13.42 -22.81
CA ALA A 144 -9.48 -12.80 -24.06
C ALA A 144 -8.66 -13.35 -25.23
N THR A 145 -9.11 -13.06 -26.45
CA THR A 145 -8.40 -13.43 -27.69
C THR A 145 -7.33 -12.39 -28.11
N ASN A 146 -7.12 -11.36 -27.32
CA ASN A 146 -6.10 -10.33 -27.57
C ASN A 146 -5.14 -10.20 -26.37
N SER A 147 -3.86 -9.96 -26.64
CA SER A 147 -2.79 -9.88 -25.63
C SER A 147 -2.98 -8.74 -24.61
N LYS A 148 -3.66 -7.69 -24.99
CA LYS A 148 -3.97 -6.55 -24.09
C LYS A 148 -5.15 -6.84 -23.15
N LEU A 149 -5.77 -8.01 -23.25
CA LEU A 149 -6.94 -8.43 -22.46
C LEU A 149 -8.07 -7.40 -22.45
N LYS A 150 -8.27 -6.69 -23.59
CA LYS A 150 -9.42 -5.81 -23.77
C LYS A 150 -10.70 -6.68 -23.80
N ASN A 151 -11.75 -6.23 -23.10
CA ASN A 151 -13.03 -6.94 -22.97
C ASN A 151 -12.89 -8.38 -22.47
N ALA A 152 -11.90 -8.64 -21.62
CA ALA A 152 -11.65 -9.96 -21.09
C ALA A 152 -12.83 -10.47 -20.24
N LYS A 153 -13.23 -11.71 -20.47
CA LYS A 153 -14.14 -12.45 -19.59
C LYS A 153 -13.43 -12.78 -18.29
N THR A 154 -14.13 -12.66 -17.16
CA THR A 154 -13.56 -12.96 -15.83
C THR A 154 -14.41 -14.01 -15.14
N ILE A 155 -13.75 -15.08 -14.68
CA ILE A 155 -14.33 -16.15 -13.90
C ILE A 155 -13.81 -16.05 -12.47
N THR A 156 -14.71 -16.19 -11.49
CA THR A 156 -14.36 -16.22 -10.07
C THR A 156 -14.55 -17.62 -9.52
N VAL A 157 -13.49 -18.19 -8.97
CA VAL A 157 -13.49 -19.50 -8.32
C VAL A 157 -13.46 -19.31 -6.81
N LYS A 158 -14.45 -19.85 -6.12
CA LYS A 158 -14.54 -19.85 -4.66
C LYS A 158 -13.71 -21.02 -4.08
N GLY A 159 -13.10 -20.76 -2.94
CA GLY A 159 -12.26 -21.74 -2.24
C GLY A 159 -10.80 -21.71 -2.71
N ASN A 160 -9.89 -21.68 -1.76
CA ASN A 160 -8.44 -21.64 -2.04
C ASN A 160 -7.84 -23.00 -2.44
N LYS A 161 -8.63 -24.08 -2.30
CA LYS A 161 -8.27 -25.43 -2.76
C LYS A 161 -8.59 -25.64 -4.24
N ASN A 162 -9.57 -24.91 -4.77
CA ASN A 162 -10.07 -25.04 -6.14
C ASN A 162 -9.26 -24.11 -7.04
N ASN A 163 -8.17 -24.59 -7.57
CA ASN A 163 -7.23 -23.79 -8.37
C ASN A 163 -7.23 -24.15 -9.87
N THR A 164 -8.19 -24.96 -10.32
CA THR A 164 -8.42 -25.27 -11.74
C THR A 164 -9.67 -24.57 -12.23
N VAL A 165 -9.59 -23.94 -13.39
CA VAL A 165 -10.70 -23.27 -14.05
C VAL A 165 -10.98 -23.94 -15.38
N PHE A 166 -12.22 -24.38 -15.58
CA PHE A 166 -12.68 -24.94 -16.86
C PHE A 166 -13.32 -23.87 -17.71
N LEU A 167 -12.84 -23.75 -18.95
CA LEU A 167 -13.34 -22.83 -19.96
C LEU A 167 -14.07 -23.65 -21.04
N ASN A 168 -15.31 -23.28 -21.35
CA ASN A 168 -16.13 -23.89 -22.37
C ASN A 168 -16.57 -22.87 -23.41
N GLY A 169 -16.97 -23.33 -24.58
CA GLY A 169 -17.46 -22.47 -25.64
C GLY A 169 -16.39 -21.57 -26.28
N LEU A 170 -15.14 -22.01 -26.23
CA LEU A 170 -14.03 -21.33 -26.89
C LEU A 170 -14.10 -21.54 -28.40
N LYS A 171 -13.47 -20.65 -29.17
CA LYS A 171 -13.31 -20.81 -30.63
C LYS A 171 -12.16 -21.79 -30.90
N ALA A 172 -12.35 -22.72 -31.82
CA ALA A 172 -11.31 -23.65 -32.26
C ALA A 172 -10.13 -22.91 -32.94
N GLY A 173 -8.92 -23.44 -32.82
CA GLY A 173 -7.72 -22.90 -33.45
C GLY A 173 -7.36 -21.47 -33.02
N THR A 174 -7.88 -20.99 -31.89
CA THR A 174 -7.79 -19.60 -31.45
C THR A 174 -6.87 -19.48 -30.24
N THR A 175 -5.97 -18.47 -30.27
CA THR A 175 -5.11 -18.13 -29.15
C THR A 175 -5.90 -17.32 -28.11
N TYR A 176 -5.83 -17.74 -26.85
CA TYR A 176 -6.40 -17.08 -25.68
C TYR A 176 -5.29 -16.64 -24.74
N TYR A 177 -5.30 -15.36 -24.38
CA TYR A 177 -4.45 -14.73 -23.39
C TYR A 177 -5.16 -14.71 -22.05
N MET A 178 -4.44 -14.93 -20.95
CA MET A 178 -5.04 -15.08 -19.64
C MET A 178 -4.16 -14.56 -18.52
N GLN A 179 -4.79 -14.12 -17.46
CA GLN A 179 -4.14 -13.74 -16.20
C GLN A 179 -4.94 -14.23 -15.02
N ALA A 180 -4.26 -14.55 -13.94
CA ALA A 180 -4.88 -14.94 -12.69
C ALA A 180 -4.55 -13.97 -11.56
N ARG A 181 -5.46 -13.91 -10.57
CA ARG A 181 -5.21 -13.23 -9.29
C ARG A 181 -5.94 -13.96 -8.16
N THR A 182 -5.44 -13.78 -6.94
CA THR A 182 -6.14 -14.21 -5.73
C THR A 182 -7.11 -13.13 -5.26
N TYR A 183 -8.09 -13.53 -4.47
CA TYR A 183 -8.86 -12.62 -3.65
C TYR A 183 -9.02 -13.15 -2.22
N MET A 184 -9.20 -12.21 -1.28
CA MET A 184 -9.59 -12.47 0.11
C MET A 184 -10.88 -11.72 0.41
N ALA A 185 -11.89 -12.42 0.89
CA ALA A 185 -13.17 -11.85 1.32
C ALA A 185 -13.16 -11.66 2.84
N ILE A 186 -13.41 -10.43 3.31
CA ILE A 186 -13.44 -10.08 4.73
C ILE A 186 -14.65 -9.19 4.95
N LYS A 187 -15.61 -9.65 5.76
CA LYS A 187 -16.83 -8.89 6.11
C LYS A 187 -17.51 -8.27 4.87
N GLY A 188 -17.76 -9.08 3.84
CA GLY A 188 -18.39 -8.65 2.59
C GLY A 188 -17.48 -7.91 1.59
N LYS A 189 -16.34 -7.38 2.02
CA LYS A 189 -15.39 -6.70 1.15
C LYS A 189 -14.38 -7.66 0.55
N LYS A 190 -14.13 -7.55 -0.76
CA LYS A 190 -13.10 -8.33 -1.45
C LYS A 190 -11.82 -7.50 -1.67
N TYR A 191 -10.69 -8.07 -1.30
CA TYR A 191 -9.35 -7.57 -1.56
C TYR A 191 -8.72 -8.44 -2.64
N TYR A 192 -8.12 -7.84 -3.65
CA TYR A 192 -7.53 -8.56 -4.79
C TYR A 192 -6.03 -8.36 -4.83
N SER A 193 -5.27 -9.40 -5.17
CA SER A 193 -3.88 -9.24 -5.55
C SER A 193 -3.77 -8.47 -6.88
N LYS A 194 -2.55 -8.08 -7.27
CA LYS A 194 -2.28 -7.70 -8.66
C LYS A 194 -2.53 -8.92 -9.55
N TRP A 195 -2.88 -8.71 -10.82
CA TRP A 195 -2.91 -9.74 -11.84
C TRP A 195 -1.52 -10.33 -12.04
N SER A 196 -1.45 -11.60 -12.46
CA SER A 196 -0.21 -12.26 -12.88
C SER A 196 0.36 -11.68 -14.18
N SER A 197 1.53 -12.16 -14.61
CA SER A 197 1.93 -12.12 -16.01
C SER A 197 0.82 -12.65 -16.91
N THR A 198 0.84 -12.24 -18.18
CA THR A 198 -0.06 -12.76 -19.20
C THR A 198 0.54 -14.05 -19.76
N GLU A 199 -0.25 -15.11 -19.69
CA GLU A 199 0.04 -16.40 -20.31
C GLU A 199 -0.92 -16.62 -21.46
N HIS A 200 -0.59 -17.47 -22.41
CA HIS A 200 -1.45 -17.78 -23.54
C HIS A 200 -1.44 -19.27 -23.90
N CYS A 201 -2.52 -19.70 -24.50
CA CYS A 201 -2.63 -21.02 -25.10
C CYS A 201 -3.49 -20.96 -26.36
N LYS A 202 -3.30 -21.89 -27.29
CA LYS A 202 -4.08 -22.01 -28.51
C LYS A 202 -4.96 -23.27 -28.43
N THR A 203 -6.27 -23.08 -28.62
CA THR A 203 -7.20 -24.22 -28.70
C THR A 203 -6.89 -25.07 -29.96
N SER A 204 -7.19 -26.36 -29.91
CA SER A 204 -6.98 -27.27 -31.03
C SER A 204 -7.78 -26.80 -32.27
N GLY A 205 -7.17 -26.90 -33.44
CA GLY A 205 -7.81 -26.61 -34.71
C GLY A 205 -8.83 -27.67 -35.12
N LYS A 206 -9.28 -27.64 -36.37
CA LYS A 206 -10.01 -28.74 -36.99
C LYS A 206 -9.03 -29.92 -37.12
N SER A 207 -9.06 -30.91 -36.26
CA SER A 207 -8.41 -32.19 -36.54
C SER A 207 -9.40 -33.09 -37.29
N LYS A 208 -8.92 -33.81 -38.31
CA LYS A 208 -9.58 -35.02 -38.82
C LYS A 208 -9.82 -35.91 -37.61
N GLU A 209 -11.00 -36.46 -37.50
CA GLU A 209 -11.38 -37.38 -36.42
C GLU A 209 -10.33 -38.46 -36.21
N ASN A 210 -9.74 -38.50 -35.03
CA ASN A 210 -9.48 -39.74 -34.29
C ASN A 210 -8.92 -39.41 -32.90
N THR A 211 -9.55 -40.01 -31.90
CA THR A 211 -9.14 -40.25 -30.54
C THR A 211 -8.88 -39.08 -29.60
N SER A 212 -9.42 -39.18 -28.42
CA SER A 212 -9.26 -38.50 -27.15
C SER A 212 -7.84 -37.92 -26.86
N ASN A 213 -7.46 -36.84 -27.52
CA ASN A 213 -6.19 -36.18 -27.25
C ASN A 213 -6.44 -34.82 -26.63
N THR A 214 -6.47 -34.76 -25.30
CA THR A 214 -6.21 -33.53 -24.53
C THR A 214 -4.72 -33.21 -24.66
N THR A 215 -4.36 -32.25 -25.48
CA THR A 215 -2.97 -31.79 -25.61
C THR A 215 -2.60 -30.94 -24.40
N PRO A 216 -1.48 -31.20 -23.71
CA PRO A 216 -0.97 -30.32 -22.66
C PRO A 216 -0.78 -28.90 -23.21
N CYS A 217 -1.31 -27.91 -22.52
CA CYS A 217 -1.07 -26.51 -22.84
C CYS A 217 0.31 -26.15 -22.27
N LEU A 218 1.34 -26.23 -23.09
CA LEU A 218 2.63 -25.60 -22.77
C LEU A 218 2.41 -24.09 -22.79
N LEU A 219 2.50 -23.46 -21.63
CA LEU A 219 2.43 -22.02 -21.51
C LEU A 219 3.76 -21.43 -21.97
N TYR A 220 3.68 -20.53 -22.94
CA TYR A 220 4.82 -19.73 -23.35
C TYR A 220 4.72 -18.37 -22.66
N THR A 221 5.75 -18.03 -21.88
CA THR A 221 5.95 -16.66 -21.38
C THR A 221 6.47 -15.81 -22.52
N SER A 222 5.82 -14.70 -22.80
CA SER A 222 6.32 -13.64 -23.66
C SER A 222 7.10 -12.62 -22.86
#